data_2cad9f4ef52c664ae0d8541873d92faf
#
_entry.id   2cad9f4ef52c664ae0d8541873d92faf
#
_cell.length_a   1.000
_cell.length_b   1.000
_cell.length_c   1.000
_cell.angle_alpha   90.00
_cell.angle_beta   90.00
_cell.angle_gamma   90.00
#
_symmetry.space_group_name_H-M   'P 1'
#
loop_
_entity.id
_entity.type
_entity.pdbx_description
1 polymer ?
#
loop_
_entity_poly.entity_id
_entity_poly.type
_entity_poly.pdbx_seq_one_letter_code
_entity_poly.pdbx_strand_id
1 'polypeptide(L)'
;LQTALLRANIVSNPDEAPSDMQIEFAIPEAVVRPGMADLEDRQRFDAVILLNHDQERQPGITKISDQAASFYSPQDLDKIIGLFDSKLTEIATNEADFKDGLNAKGTVSMLRDFAQWGVGLYRNIVKDKMGVDDKIAKGYRIQILSAEPEARLPLEFVYDRKAPAPDALLCEHAAEALEHAAEAVAEDKDKCTAQCPIGQAQSSVICPLGFWGLKKVLERHAHDPYFKPETLKGEFRLQSEPIETRKNLNVLGSALLAASHRVDKKRVGGVENVRAALMKAINQDPALVNTWTDWVTAIQEKKPSLLVLLTHTAKTDNLVQKLEISEEQWLTVTQLDEEYIRNPQENPAPLVVLMGCETGAPEIPLLGLVTAFRQLGAAIVVSTGATILGRHATPVTEEFVATLAESAKSGTASFGDVMLKVRQKAMAKGLPMVLCLMSYGDADWRIGAK
;
A
#
# COMPACT_ATOMS: atom_id res chain seq x y z
N LEU A 1 -12.46 11.81 -12.34
CA LEU A 1 -12.61 11.89 -10.89
C LEU A 1 -12.97 13.32 -10.53
N GLN A 2 -14.14 13.56 -9.97
CA GLN A 2 -14.44 14.85 -9.36
C GLN A 2 -14.00 14.77 -7.91
N THR A 3 -12.96 15.48 -7.56
CA THR A 3 -12.54 15.65 -6.18
C THR A 3 -13.22 16.92 -5.66
N ALA A 4 -14.04 16.81 -4.63
CA ALA A 4 -14.62 17.96 -3.96
C ALA A 4 -13.81 18.27 -2.70
N LEU A 5 -13.45 19.52 -2.52
CA LEU A 5 -12.87 20.01 -1.28
C LEU A 5 -14.00 20.51 -0.39
N LEU A 6 -14.14 19.91 0.79
CA LEU A 6 -15.10 20.38 1.80
C LEU A 6 -14.42 21.43 2.68
N ARG A 7 -14.88 22.67 2.67
CA ARG A 7 -14.54 23.68 3.67
C ARG A 7 -15.62 23.69 4.73
N ALA A 8 -15.27 23.39 5.97
CA ALA A 8 -16.11 23.61 7.13
C ALA A 8 -15.52 24.73 7.98
N ASN A 9 -16.27 25.79 8.22
CA ASN A 9 -15.91 26.77 9.24
C ASN A 9 -16.37 26.21 10.58
N ILE A 10 -15.41 25.87 11.44
CA ILE A 10 -15.70 25.45 12.80
C ILE A 10 -15.75 26.71 13.67
N VAL A 11 -16.88 27.00 14.25
CA VAL A 11 -17.07 28.08 15.22
C VAL A 11 -16.97 27.50 16.62
N SER A 12 -16.27 28.20 17.52
CA SER A 12 -16.11 27.78 18.90
C SER A 12 -17.37 27.97 19.77
N ASN A 13 -18.32 28.75 19.28
CA ASN A 13 -19.58 29.03 19.96
C ASN A 13 -20.76 28.76 19.00
N PRO A 14 -21.78 27.95 19.40
CA PRO A 14 -22.95 27.70 18.58
C PRO A 14 -23.70 28.94 18.11
N ASP A 15 -23.66 30.02 18.91
CA ASP A 15 -24.32 31.28 18.60
C ASP A 15 -23.62 32.09 17.51
N GLU A 16 -22.42 31.72 17.14
CA GLU A 16 -21.63 32.31 16.05
C GLU A 16 -21.84 31.56 14.72
N ALA A 17 -22.57 30.45 14.75
CA ALA A 17 -22.87 29.70 13.53
C ALA A 17 -23.85 30.53 12.68
N PRO A 18 -23.55 30.76 11.39
CA PRO A 18 -24.50 31.37 10.47
C PRO A 18 -25.79 30.54 10.47
N SER A 19 -26.93 31.20 10.48
CA SER A 19 -28.26 30.57 10.43
C SER A 19 -28.46 29.70 9.18
N ASP A 20 -27.69 29.94 8.15
CA ASP A 20 -27.60 29.17 6.92
C ASP A 20 -26.22 28.55 6.80
N MET A 21 -26.03 27.38 7.38
CA MET A 21 -24.84 26.59 7.16
C MET A 21 -24.85 26.06 5.72
N GLN A 22 -24.48 26.91 4.78
CA GLN A 22 -24.15 26.46 3.44
C GLN A 22 -22.79 25.77 3.51
N ILE A 23 -22.81 24.46 3.40
CA ILE A 23 -21.60 23.69 3.08
C ILE A 23 -21.28 24.01 1.64
N GLU A 24 -20.41 24.99 1.44
CA GLU A 24 -19.93 25.32 0.11
C GLU A 24 -18.93 24.24 -0.34
N PHE A 25 -19.40 23.35 -1.18
CA PHE A 25 -18.51 22.40 -1.85
C PHE A 25 -17.78 23.17 -2.94
N ALA A 26 -16.58 23.66 -2.65
CA ALA A 26 -15.69 24.04 -3.73
C ALA A 26 -15.27 22.73 -4.43
N ILE A 27 -15.93 22.42 -5.52
CA ILE A 27 -15.40 21.45 -6.49
C ILE A 27 -14.21 22.18 -7.11
N PRO A 28 -12.95 21.72 -6.91
CA PRO A 28 -11.85 22.31 -7.64
C PRO A 28 -12.15 22.18 -9.12
N GLU A 29 -12.16 23.30 -9.83
CA GLU A 29 -12.46 23.37 -11.28
C GLU A 29 -11.50 22.51 -12.10
N ALA A 30 -10.41 22.08 -11.48
CA ALA A 30 -9.46 21.23 -12.15
C ALA A 30 -8.74 20.33 -11.16
N VAL A 31 -9.16 19.10 -11.06
CA VAL A 31 -8.14 18.06 -11.04
C VAL A 31 -7.57 18.05 -12.45
N VAL A 32 -6.58 18.90 -12.72
CA VAL A 32 -5.89 18.88 -14.00
C VAL A 32 -5.10 17.59 -14.06
N ARG A 33 -5.72 16.58 -14.62
CA ARG A 33 -5.01 15.41 -15.10
C ARG A 33 -4.72 15.66 -16.56
N PRO A 34 -3.44 15.65 -16.96
CA PRO A 34 -3.12 15.55 -18.36
C PRO A 34 -3.89 14.36 -18.96
N GLY A 35 -4.63 14.54 -20.02
CA GLY A 35 -5.37 13.46 -20.70
C GLY A 35 -6.79 13.18 -20.19
N MET A 36 -7.49 14.16 -19.63
CA MET A 36 -8.91 14.00 -19.24
C MET A 36 -9.86 13.59 -20.37
N ALA A 37 -9.45 13.75 -21.63
CA ALA A 37 -10.23 13.33 -22.79
C ALA A 37 -10.51 11.81 -22.81
N ASP A 38 -9.66 11.00 -22.16
CA ASP A 38 -9.71 9.52 -22.20
C ASP A 38 -10.26 8.91 -20.90
N LEU A 39 -11.09 9.62 -20.16
CA LEU A 39 -11.69 9.13 -18.91
C LEU A 39 -12.54 7.86 -19.09
N GLU A 40 -13.03 7.59 -20.30
CA GLU A 40 -13.80 6.39 -20.62
C GLU A 40 -12.97 5.11 -20.45
N ASP A 41 -11.66 5.17 -20.68
CA ASP A 41 -10.72 4.05 -20.56
C ASP A 41 -10.27 3.78 -19.11
N ARG A 42 -10.67 4.62 -18.15
CA ARG A 42 -10.26 4.45 -16.75
C ARG A 42 -11.11 3.43 -16.02
N GLN A 43 -10.44 2.63 -15.23
CA GLN A 43 -11.12 1.86 -14.20
C GLN A 43 -11.70 2.82 -13.15
N ARG A 44 -13.01 2.77 -12.95
CA ARG A 44 -13.70 3.61 -11.96
C ARG A 44 -13.40 3.11 -10.55
N PHE A 45 -13.26 4.06 -9.62
CA PHE A 45 -13.25 3.75 -8.20
C PHE A 45 -14.69 3.72 -7.68
N ASP A 46 -14.96 2.74 -6.81
CA ASP A 46 -16.24 2.63 -6.13
C ASP A 46 -16.32 3.61 -4.97
N ALA A 47 -15.16 3.96 -4.39
CA ALA A 47 -15.04 4.91 -3.31
C ALA A 47 -13.71 5.67 -3.35
N VAL A 48 -13.72 6.91 -2.85
CA VAL A 48 -12.53 7.74 -2.62
C VAL A 48 -12.53 8.18 -1.17
N ILE A 49 -11.40 7.95 -0.49
CA ILE A 49 -11.21 8.33 0.91
C ILE A 49 -10.14 9.41 0.95
N LEU A 50 -10.50 10.61 1.43
CA LEU A 50 -9.58 11.69 1.68
C LEU A 50 -9.18 11.70 3.16
N LEU A 51 -7.90 11.58 3.45
CA LEU A 51 -7.33 11.62 4.78
C LEU A 51 -6.70 13.00 5.02
N ASN A 52 -7.21 13.74 5.99
CA ASN A 52 -6.75 15.09 6.30
C ASN A 52 -6.51 15.33 7.80
N HIS A 53 -6.35 14.27 8.59
CA HIS A 53 -6.02 14.42 10.00
C HIS A 53 -4.55 14.79 10.16
N ASP A 54 -4.29 15.66 11.11
CA ASP A 54 -2.97 16.10 11.53
C ASP A 54 -2.64 15.64 12.96
N GLN A 55 -1.41 15.87 13.41
CA GLN A 55 -1.01 15.59 14.80
C GLN A 55 -1.61 16.56 15.81
N GLU A 56 -2.11 17.72 15.39
CA GLU A 56 -2.73 18.72 16.26
C GLU A 56 -4.14 18.31 16.73
N ARG A 57 -4.58 17.11 16.38
CA ARG A 57 -5.80 16.47 16.88
C ARG A 57 -7.11 17.06 16.36
N GLN A 58 -7.08 17.71 15.22
CA GLN A 58 -8.32 18.10 14.56
C GLN A 58 -9.07 16.87 14.04
N PRO A 59 -10.40 16.85 14.10
CA PRO A 59 -11.17 15.75 13.55
C PRO A 59 -10.82 15.54 12.07
N GLY A 60 -10.40 14.34 11.71
CA GLY A 60 -10.20 13.99 10.31
C GLY A 60 -11.54 13.96 9.58
N ILE A 61 -11.57 14.45 8.35
CA ILE A 61 -12.74 14.38 7.48
C ILE A 61 -12.46 13.35 6.41
N THR A 62 -13.33 12.34 6.34
CA THR A 62 -13.28 11.37 5.25
C THR A 62 -14.46 11.61 4.35
N LYS A 63 -14.21 11.89 3.07
CA LYS A 63 -15.26 11.98 2.07
C LYS A 63 -15.36 10.67 1.30
N ILE A 64 -16.58 10.19 1.19
CA ILE A 64 -16.91 8.97 0.46
C ILE A 64 -18.05 9.29 -0.46
N SER A 65 -17.81 9.22 -1.75
CA SER A 65 -18.76 9.58 -2.79
C SER A 65 -19.34 11.00 -2.67
N ASP A 66 -20.26 11.37 -3.51
CA ASP A 66 -20.80 12.74 -3.61
C ASP A 66 -21.69 13.16 -2.43
N GLN A 67 -21.97 12.28 -1.48
CA GLN A 67 -23.06 12.48 -0.52
C GLN A 67 -22.65 12.35 0.95
N ALA A 68 -21.47 11.89 1.32
CA ALA A 68 -21.12 11.67 2.72
C ALA A 68 -19.74 12.18 3.08
N ALA A 69 -19.67 13.01 4.10
CA ALA A 69 -18.46 13.31 4.85
C ALA A 69 -18.59 12.74 6.26
N SER A 70 -17.54 12.15 6.76
CA SER A 70 -17.50 11.62 8.13
C SER A 70 -16.34 12.22 8.90
N PHE A 71 -16.55 12.43 10.18
CA PHE A 71 -15.54 12.86 11.11
C PHE A 71 -15.06 11.66 11.92
N TYR A 72 -13.77 11.50 12.07
CA TYR A 72 -13.18 10.48 12.94
C TYR A 72 -12.20 11.11 13.93
N SER A 73 -12.01 10.46 15.06
CA SER A 73 -11.02 10.85 16.06
C SER A 73 -9.64 10.32 15.63
N PRO A 74 -8.67 11.19 15.32
CA PRO A 74 -7.31 10.74 15.04
C PRO A 74 -6.73 9.93 16.18
N GLN A 75 -7.01 10.30 17.42
CA GLN A 75 -6.49 9.62 18.61
C GLN A 75 -6.95 8.15 18.72
N ASP A 76 -8.19 7.84 18.37
CA ASP A 76 -8.70 6.47 18.39
C ASP A 76 -8.14 5.66 17.23
N LEU A 77 -7.95 6.31 16.08
CA LEU A 77 -7.28 5.71 14.93
C LEU A 77 -5.82 5.39 15.26
N ASP A 78 -5.07 6.32 15.85
CA ASP A 78 -3.66 6.13 16.23
C ASP A 78 -3.48 4.99 17.24
N LYS A 79 -4.40 4.87 18.20
CA LYS A 79 -4.39 3.72 19.15
C LYS A 79 -4.55 2.40 18.41
N ILE A 80 -5.48 2.32 17.48
CA ILE A 80 -5.70 1.10 16.70
C ILE A 80 -4.50 0.82 15.80
N ILE A 81 -3.93 1.82 15.14
CA ILE A 81 -2.71 1.69 14.33
C ILE A 81 -1.56 1.19 15.21
N GLY A 82 -1.39 1.75 16.41
CA GLY A 82 -0.37 1.31 17.35
C GLY A 82 -0.51 -0.16 17.78
N LEU A 83 -1.72 -0.70 17.86
CA LEU A 83 -1.93 -2.13 18.12
C LEU A 83 -1.42 -2.99 16.95
N PHE A 84 -1.73 -2.60 15.70
CA PHE A 84 -1.21 -3.29 14.52
C PHE A 84 0.31 -3.23 14.46
N ASP A 85 0.90 -2.05 14.64
CA ASP A 85 2.35 -1.85 14.59
C ASP A 85 3.08 -2.67 15.67
N SER A 86 2.56 -2.70 16.89
CA SER A 86 3.10 -3.51 17.99
C SER A 86 3.06 -5.00 17.66
N LYS A 87 1.96 -5.49 17.11
CA LYS A 87 1.82 -6.90 16.73
C LYS A 87 2.70 -7.27 15.55
N LEU A 88 2.82 -6.39 14.57
CA LEU A 88 3.71 -6.59 13.42
C LEU A 88 5.19 -6.64 13.85
N THR A 89 5.58 -5.83 14.82
CA THR A 89 6.91 -5.87 15.42
C THR A 89 7.16 -7.20 16.16
N GLU A 90 6.18 -7.69 16.92
CA GLU A 90 6.24 -9.02 17.54
C GLU A 90 6.47 -10.12 16.49
N ILE A 91 5.70 -10.09 15.40
CA ILE A 91 5.81 -11.06 14.30
C ILE A 91 7.19 -10.98 13.65
N ALA A 92 7.65 -9.77 13.36
CA ALA A 92 8.95 -9.55 12.75
C ALA A 92 10.11 -10.12 13.61
N THR A 93 9.96 -10.20 14.91
CA THR A 93 11.00 -10.69 15.83
C THR A 93 10.88 -12.18 16.18
N ASN A 94 9.68 -12.76 16.05
CA ASN A 94 9.43 -14.18 16.42
C ASN A 94 9.29 -15.04 15.15
N GLU A 95 10.35 -15.77 14.81
CA GLU A 95 10.37 -16.64 13.62
C GLU A 95 9.68 -18.00 13.88
N ALA A 96 9.81 -18.54 15.08
CA ALA A 96 9.39 -19.92 15.36
C ALA A 96 7.90 -20.14 15.18
N ASP A 97 7.09 -19.15 15.54
CA ASP A 97 5.63 -19.23 15.51
C ASP A 97 5.02 -19.10 14.10
N PHE A 98 5.86 -18.85 13.07
CA PHE A 98 5.41 -18.61 11.69
C PHE A 98 5.94 -19.64 10.68
N LYS A 99 6.64 -20.70 11.13
CA LYS A 99 7.30 -21.67 10.24
C LYS A 99 6.33 -22.59 9.50
N ASP A 100 5.17 -22.88 10.09
CA ASP A 100 4.22 -23.85 9.56
C ASP A 100 3.20 -23.23 8.59
N GLY A 101 3.56 -22.11 7.94
CA GLY A 101 2.77 -21.48 6.90
C GLY A 101 1.49 -20.81 7.45
N LEU A 102 0.41 -20.88 6.66
CA LEU A 102 -0.84 -20.19 6.98
C LEU A 102 -1.51 -20.69 8.29
N ASN A 103 -1.35 -21.97 8.62
CA ASN A 103 -1.88 -22.58 9.84
C ASN A 103 -0.93 -22.49 11.04
N ALA A 104 0.23 -21.85 10.89
CA ALA A 104 1.14 -21.62 11.99
C ALA A 104 0.44 -20.89 13.14
N LYS A 105 0.74 -21.28 14.37
CA LYS A 105 0.12 -20.72 15.59
C LYS A 105 0.21 -19.18 15.62
N GLY A 106 1.37 -18.64 15.25
CA GLY A 106 1.61 -17.20 15.18
C GLY A 106 0.76 -16.54 14.10
N THR A 107 0.66 -17.14 12.92
CA THR A 107 -0.17 -16.62 11.81
C THR A 107 -1.65 -16.57 12.20
N VAL A 108 -2.17 -17.66 12.78
CA VAL A 108 -3.57 -17.71 13.21
C VAL A 108 -3.86 -16.71 14.33
N SER A 109 -2.95 -16.58 15.31
CA SER A 109 -3.07 -15.59 16.38
C SER A 109 -3.07 -14.17 15.81
N MET A 110 -2.15 -13.85 14.91
CA MET A 110 -2.09 -12.55 14.24
C MET A 110 -3.38 -12.24 13.49
N LEU A 111 -3.84 -13.15 12.63
CA LEU A 111 -5.06 -12.95 11.85
C LEU A 111 -6.29 -12.76 12.74
N ARG A 112 -6.35 -13.41 13.89
CA ARG A 112 -7.41 -13.24 14.89
C ARG A 112 -7.39 -11.84 15.49
N ASP A 113 -6.23 -11.41 16.00
CA ASP A 113 -6.05 -10.09 16.59
C ASP A 113 -6.37 -9.00 15.56
N PHE A 114 -5.83 -9.12 14.35
CA PHE A 114 -6.07 -8.19 13.25
C PHE A 114 -7.54 -8.16 12.84
N ALA A 115 -8.21 -9.30 12.79
CA ALA A 115 -9.64 -9.33 12.47
C ALA A 115 -10.49 -8.66 13.57
N GLN A 116 -10.15 -8.84 14.85
CA GLN A 116 -10.84 -8.15 15.94
C GLN A 116 -10.67 -6.64 15.87
N TRP A 117 -9.43 -6.16 15.70
CA TRP A 117 -9.16 -4.71 15.55
C TRP A 117 -9.70 -4.17 14.23
N GLY A 118 -9.61 -4.95 13.16
CA GLY A 118 -10.10 -4.61 11.83
C GLY A 118 -11.63 -4.43 11.77
N VAL A 119 -12.39 -5.17 12.59
CA VAL A 119 -13.82 -4.92 12.80
C VAL A 119 -14.04 -3.57 13.49
N GLY A 120 -13.15 -3.20 14.42
CA GLY A 120 -13.17 -1.87 15.03
C GLY A 120 -12.99 -0.76 14.00
N LEU A 121 -11.98 -0.90 13.12
CA LEU A 121 -11.78 0.02 11.99
C LEU A 121 -13.01 0.07 11.08
N TYR A 122 -13.55 -1.09 10.70
CA TYR A 122 -14.73 -1.16 9.84
C TYR A 122 -15.93 -0.41 10.44
N ARG A 123 -16.24 -0.66 11.70
CA ARG A 123 -17.37 -0.01 12.39
C ARG A 123 -17.16 1.49 12.54
N ASN A 124 -16.01 1.90 13.05
CA ASN A 124 -15.76 3.30 13.38
C ASN A 124 -15.53 4.18 12.15
N ILE A 125 -14.95 3.66 11.08
CA ILE A 125 -14.60 4.45 9.91
C ILE A 125 -15.65 4.30 8.81
N VAL A 126 -16.16 3.08 8.59
CA VAL A 126 -17.03 2.79 7.45
C VAL A 126 -18.48 2.81 7.84
N LYS A 127 -18.87 2.05 8.87
CA LYS A 127 -20.28 1.79 9.17
C LYS A 127 -20.97 2.88 9.96
N ASP A 128 -20.41 3.24 11.12
CA ASP A 128 -21.13 4.07 12.09
C ASP A 128 -21.01 5.56 11.79
N LYS A 129 -19.96 5.96 11.08
CA LYS A 129 -19.66 7.38 10.84
C LYS A 129 -19.92 7.86 9.42
N MET A 130 -19.90 6.95 8.45
CA MET A 130 -20.05 7.33 7.06
C MET A 130 -21.46 7.21 6.52
N GLY A 131 -22.37 6.57 7.25
CA GLY A 131 -23.80 6.44 6.83
C GLY A 131 -23.99 5.77 5.46
N VAL A 132 -22.93 5.22 4.86
CA VAL A 132 -22.90 4.69 3.50
C VAL A 132 -22.54 3.21 3.56
N ASP A 133 -23.37 2.48 4.27
CA ASP A 133 -23.15 1.11 4.67
C ASP A 133 -22.77 0.14 3.54
N ASP A 134 -23.26 0.37 2.33
CA ASP A 134 -23.19 -0.68 1.32
C ASP A 134 -22.18 -0.41 0.19
N LYS A 135 -22.01 0.84 -0.24
CA LYS A 135 -21.22 1.13 -1.45
C LYS A 135 -19.72 0.88 -1.25
N ILE A 136 -19.17 1.27 -0.09
CA ILE A 136 -17.75 1.06 0.20
C ILE A 136 -17.48 -0.39 0.57
N ALA A 137 -18.34 -0.97 1.40
CA ALA A 137 -18.22 -2.38 1.77
C ALA A 137 -18.31 -3.30 0.54
N LYS A 138 -19.19 -2.98 -0.40
CA LYS A 138 -19.36 -3.70 -1.67
C LYS A 138 -18.36 -3.29 -2.75
N GLY A 139 -17.77 -2.08 -2.64
CA GLY A 139 -16.82 -1.58 -3.61
C GLY A 139 -15.57 -2.46 -3.70
N TYR A 140 -15.12 -2.69 -4.93
CA TYR A 140 -13.92 -3.47 -5.21
C TYR A 140 -12.67 -2.60 -5.28
N ARG A 141 -12.80 -1.37 -5.82
CA ARG A 141 -11.70 -0.41 -6.01
C ARG A 141 -11.88 0.80 -5.12
N ILE A 142 -10.91 1.03 -4.24
CA ILE A 142 -10.91 2.16 -3.30
C ILE A 142 -9.67 3.00 -3.54
N GLN A 143 -9.86 4.31 -3.72
CA GLN A 143 -8.77 5.28 -3.80
C GLN A 143 -8.61 5.98 -2.46
N ILE A 144 -7.36 6.15 -2.01
CA ILE A 144 -6.99 6.79 -0.76
C ILE A 144 -6.06 7.95 -1.08
N LEU A 145 -6.45 9.13 -0.65
CA LEU A 145 -5.72 10.38 -0.85
C LEU A 145 -5.29 10.93 0.51
N SER A 146 -3.99 11.09 0.74
CA SER A 146 -3.47 11.70 1.95
C SER A 146 -3.26 13.20 1.72
N ALA A 147 -4.04 14.03 2.39
CA ALA A 147 -3.90 15.48 2.35
C ALA A 147 -2.85 15.99 3.35
N GLU A 148 -2.51 15.18 4.35
CA GLU A 148 -1.49 15.46 5.35
C GLU A 148 -0.42 14.36 5.37
N PRO A 149 0.85 14.68 5.64
CA PRO A 149 1.96 13.73 5.59
C PRO A 149 1.78 12.53 6.51
N GLU A 150 1.14 12.76 7.65
CA GLU A 150 0.98 11.79 8.74
C GLU A 150 -0.36 11.07 8.69
N ALA A 151 -1.25 11.51 7.79
CA ALA A 151 -2.56 10.93 7.66
C ALA A 151 -2.48 9.50 7.10
N ARG A 152 -2.70 8.51 7.97
CA ARG A 152 -2.62 7.10 7.66
C ARG A 152 -3.91 6.38 7.97
N LEU A 153 -4.30 5.48 7.10
CA LEU A 153 -5.39 4.56 7.33
C LEU A 153 -5.03 3.22 6.71
N PRO A 154 -4.69 2.21 7.53
CA PRO A 154 -4.30 0.90 7.03
C PRO A 154 -5.55 0.09 6.63
N LEU A 155 -6.16 0.46 5.50
CA LEU A 155 -7.37 -0.20 4.98
C LEU A 155 -7.16 -1.69 4.68
N GLU A 156 -5.93 -2.11 4.48
CA GLU A 156 -5.56 -3.52 4.31
C GLU A 156 -6.00 -4.38 5.49
N PHE A 157 -6.01 -3.80 6.70
CA PHE A 157 -6.38 -4.49 7.94
C PHE A 157 -7.86 -4.38 8.30
N VAL A 158 -8.63 -3.56 7.57
CA VAL A 158 -10.08 -3.53 7.78
C VAL A 158 -10.67 -4.92 7.58
N TYR A 159 -11.50 -5.37 8.55
CA TYR A 159 -12.15 -6.67 8.51
C TYR A 159 -13.66 -6.50 8.55
N ASP A 160 -14.35 -6.87 7.50
CA ASP A 160 -15.79 -6.62 7.31
C ASP A 160 -16.68 -7.84 7.60
N ARG A 161 -16.10 -8.89 8.15
CA ARG A 161 -16.85 -10.03 8.65
C ARG A 161 -17.19 -9.85 10.14
N LYS A 162 -17.90 -10.81 10.71
CA LYS A 162 -18.16 -10.83 12.15
C LYS A 162 -16.84 -10.92 12.93
N ALA A 163 -16.74 -10.18 14.03
CA ALA A 163 -15.58 -10.26 14.91
C ALA A 163 -15.34 -11.70 15.36
N PRO A 164 -14.12 -12.25 15.19
CA PRO A 164 -13.83 -13.60 15.65
C PRO A 164 -13.81 -13.67 17.17
N ALA A 165 -14.24 -14.81 17.70
CA ALA A 165 -14.10 -15.13 19.11
C ALA A 165 -12.60 -15.29 19.50
N PRO A 166 -12.25 -15.17 20.80
CA PRO A 166 -10.86 -15.31 21.25
C PRO A 166 -10.20 -16.65 20.92
N ASP A 167 -10.99 -17.68 20.74
CA ASP A 167 -10.59 -19.05 20.39
C ASP A 167 -10.86 -19.41 18.92
N ALA A 168 -11.28 -18.45 18.11
CA ALA A 168 -11.56 -18.68 16.69
C ALA A 168 -10.36 -19.27 15.96
N LEU A 169 -10.63 -20.24 15.11
CA LEU A 169 -9.65 -20.88 14.26
C LEU A 169 -9.65 -20.28 12.85
N LEU A 170 -8.57 -20.45 12.14
CA LEU A 170 -8.55 -20.12 10.71
C LEU A 170 -9.47 -21.08 9.95
N CYS A 171 -10.16 -20.57 8.93
CA CYS A 171 -10.95 -21.38 8.03
C CYS A 171 -10.10 -22.51 7.43
N GLU A 172 -10.56 -23.74 7.49
CA GLU A 172 -9.85 -24.90 6.93
C GLU A 172 -9.61 -24.78 5.42
N HIS A 173 -10.47 -24.04 4.71
CA HIS A 173 -10.35 -23.72 3.28
C HIS A 173 -9.63 -22.41 3.00
N ALA A 174 -8.92 -21.83 3.98
CA ALA A 174 -8.34 -20.49 3.84
C ALA A 174 -7.34 -20.37 2.67
N ALA A 175 -6.45 -21.36 2.52
CA ALA A 175 -5.46 -21.36 1.45
C ALA A 175 -6.14 -21.50 0.08
N GLU A 176 -7.05 -22.45 -0.08
CA GLU A 176 -7.81 -22.69 -1.30
C GLU A 176 -8.64 -21.46 -1.70
N ALA A 177 -9.30 -20.81 -0.74
CA ALA A 177 -10.09 -19.61 -0.98
C ALA A 177 -9.21 -18.44 -1.47
N LEU A 178 -8.02 -18.27 -0.91
CA LEU A 178 -7.07 -17.24 -1.34
C LEU A 178 -6.50 -17.53 -2.73
N GLU A 179 -6.14 -18.78 -3.03
CA GLU A 179 -5.68 -19.19 -4.35
C GLU A 179 -6.77 -19.02 -5.41
N HIS A 180 -8.00 -19.44 -5.11
CA HIS A 180 -9.14 -19.20 -5.98
C HIS A 180 -9.38 -17.71 -6.23
N ALA A 181 -9.38 -16.89 -5.19
CA ALA A 181 -9.55 -15.44 -5.30
C ALA A 181 -8.43 -14.79 -6.14
N ALA A 182 -7.20 -15.30 -6.08
CA ALA A 182 -6.08 -14.81 -6.87
C ALA A 182 -6.26 -15.00 -8.38
N GLU A 183 -6.98 -16.05 -8.78
CA GLU A 183 -7.23 -16.38 -10.20
C GLU A 183 -8.61 -15.92 -10.68
N ALA A 184 -9.54 -15.58 -9.77
CA ALA A 184 -10.89 -15.19 -10.10
C ALA A 184 -10.94 -13.81 -10.79
N VAL A 185 -12.01 -13.58 -11.56
CA VAL A 185 -12.38 -12.25 -12.07
C VAL A 185 -12.85 -11.35 -10.92
N ALA A 186 -12.85 -10.04 -11.14
CA ALA A 186 -13.12 -9.05 -10.09
C ALA A 186 -14.43 -9.30 -9.30
N GLU A 187 -15.48 -9.77 -9.96
CA GLU A 187 -16.80 -10.02 -9.37
C GLU A 187 -16.85 -11.24 -8.44
N ASP A 188 -15.86 -12.12 -8.54
CA ASP A 188 -15.79 -13.38 -7.78
C ASP A 188 -14.63 -13.41 -6.76
N LYS A 189 -13.83 -12.35 -6.67
CA LYS A 189 -12.64 -12.32 -5.81
C LYS A 189 -12.93 -12.33 -4.31
N ASP A 190 -14.15 -12.06 -3.89
CA ASP A 190 -14.60 -12.15 -2.51
C ASP A 190 -15.41 -13.42 -2.22
N LYS A 191 -15.63 -14.25 -3.23
CA LYS A 191 -16.37 -15.51 -3.11
C LYS A 191 -15.41 -16.63 -2.73
N CYS A 192 -15.78 -17.31 -1.66
CA CYS A 192 -15.16 -18.58 -1.33
C CYS A 192 -15.64 -19.66 -2.32
N THR A 193 -14.90 -20.76 -2.41
CA THR A 193 -15.34 -21.93 -3.17
C THR A 193 -16.76 -22.34 -2.79
N ALA A 194 -17.50 -22.94 -3.71
CA ALA A 194 -18.93 -23.26 -3.56
C ALA A 194 -19.29 -24.09 -2.30
N GLN A 195 -18.29 -24.63 -1.61
CA GLN A 195 -18.44 -25.44 -0.39
C GLN A 195 -18.08 -24.69 0.90
N CYS A 196 -17.86 -23.37 0.86
CA CYS A 196 -17.53 -22.63 2.05
C CYS A 196 -18.66 -22.73 3.09
N PRO A 197 -18.47 -23.42 4.23
CA PRO A 197 -19.52 -23.62 5.23
C PRO A 197 -19.79 -22.35 6.04
N ILE A 198 -18.98 -21.31 5.83
CA ILE A 198 -18.98 -20.10 6.65
C ILE A 198 -19.91 -19.10 6.00
N GLY A 199 -21.17 -19.19 6.33
CA GLY A 199 -22.04 -18.03 6.21
C GLY A 199 -21.41 -16.86 6.97
N GLN A 200 -21.65 -15.63 6.56
CA GLN A 200 -21.09 -14.38 7.12
C GLN A 200 -21.23 -14.20 8.65
N ALA A 201 -21.83 -15.16 9.35
CA ALA A 201 -22.30 -15.05 10.73
C ALA A 201 -21.47 -15.80 11.79
N GLN A 202 -20.49 -16.62 11.42
CA GLN A 202 -19.79 -17.44 12.43
C GLN A 202 -18.59 -16.70 13.02
N SER A 203 -18.62 -16.47 14.34
CA SER A 203 -17.49 -15.88 15.08
C SER A 203 -16.39 -16.89 15.45
N SER A 204 -16.64 -18.19 15.31
CA SER A 204 -15.67 -19.26 15.63
C SER A 204 -14.59 -19.44 14.56
N VAL A 205 -14.70 -18.74 13.42
CA VAL A 205 -13.81 -18.91 12.29
C VAL A 205 -13.34 -17.56 11.76
N ILE A 206 -12.03 -17.49 11.44
CA ILE A 206 -11.39 -16.37 10.78
C ILE A 206 -11.40 -16.64 9.27
N CYS A 207 -12.08 -15.80 8.49
CA CYS A 207 -12.02 -15.86 7.03
C CYS A 207 -11.00 -14.85 6.51
N PRO A 208 -9.91 -15.25 5.83
CA PRO A 208 -8.91 -14.30 5.33
C PRO A 208 -9.50 -13.30 4.32
N LEU A 209 -10.50 -13.71 3.53
CA LEU A 209 -11.20 -12.81 2.62
C LEU A 209 -12.14 -11.79 3.32
N GLY A 210 -12.15 -11.74 4.64
CA GLY A 210 -12.72 -10.66 5.41
C GLY A 210 -11.84 -9.41 5.44
N PHE A 211 -10.52 -9.56 5.21
CA PHE A 211 -9.59 -8.44 5.14
C PHE A 211 -9.68 -7.71 3.80
N TRP A 212 -9.78 -6.39 3.84
CA TRP A 212 -9.85 -5.60 2.61
C TRP A 212 -8.57 -5.67 1.79
N GLY A 213 -7.42 -5.80 2.42
CA GLY A 213 -6.15 -6.04 1.73
C GLY A 213 -6.11 -7.32 0.90
N LEU A 214 -6.97 -8.30 1.20
CA LEU A 214 -7.05 -9.60 0.51
C LEU A 214 -8.24 -9.72 -0.44
N LYS A 215 -9.05 -8.66 -0.58
CA LYS A 215 -10.21 -8.71 -1.49
C LYS A 215 -10.48 -7.44 -2.29
N LYS A 216 -9.79 -6.34 -1.99
CA LYS A 216 -10.00 -5.04 -2.64
C LYS A 216 -8.73 -4.52 -3.28
N VAL A 217 -8.89 -3.82 -4.38
CA VAL A 217 -7.84 -2.98 -4.97
C VAL A 217 -7.80 -1.66 -4.19
N LEU A 218 -6.66 -1.39 -3.57
CA LEU A 218 -6.42 -0.18 -2.81
C LEU A 218 -5.37 0.66 -3.54
N GLU A 219 -5.79 1.79 -4.09
CA GLU A 219 -4.91 2.79 -4.69
C GLU A 219 -4.59 3.85 -3.66
N ARG A 220 -3.31 4.19 -3.50
CA ARG A 220 -2.86 5.23 -2.57
C ARG A 220 -2.10 6.32 -3.29
N HIS A 221 -2.39 7.55 -2.92
CA HIS A 221 -1.58 8.70 -3.25
C HIS A 221 -1.07 9.33 -1.96
N ALA A 222 0.26 9.42 -1.86
CA ALA A 222 0.91 10.08 -0.74
C ALA A 222 0.65 11.60 -0.77
N HIS A 223 0.84 12.24 0.37
CA HIS A 223 0.81 13.69 0.47
C HIS A 223 1.84 14.32 -0.47
N ASP A 224 1.43 15.40 -1.15
CA ASP A 224 2.34 16.23 -1.92
C ASP A 224 2.77 17.44 -1.06
N PRO A 225 4.05 17.52 -0.60
CA PRO A 225 4.52 18.61 0.25
C PRO A 225 4.56 19.96 -0.46
N TYR A 226 4.47 19.99 -1.80
CA TYR A 226 4.33 21.24 -2.55
C TYR A 226 2.88 21.75 -2.60
N PHE A 227 1.96 20.93 -2.10
CA PHE A 227 0.58 21.35 -1.91
C PHE A 227 0.51 22.33 -0.73
N LYS A 228 0.41 23.63 -1.03
CA LYS A 228 0.20 24.65 0.00
C LYS A 228 -1.29 24.94 0.11
N PRO A 229 -1.89 24.71 1.29
CA PRO A 229 -3.30 25.05 1.53
C PRO A 229 -3.64 26.52 1.21
N GLU A 230 -2.67 27.43 1.37
CA GLU A 230 -2.81 28.86 1.12
C GLU A 230 -2.98 29.20 -0.37
N THR A 231 -2.51 28.34 -1.25
CA THR A 231 -2.73 28.46 -2.70
C THR A 231 -4.03 27.82 -3.17
N LEU A 232 -4.86 27.34 -2.22
CA LEU A 232 -6.15 26.72 -2.42
C LEU A 232 -7.20 27.69 -3.02
N LYS A 233 -6.93 28.17 -4.17
CA LYS A 233 -8.01 28.44 -5.14
C LYS A 233 -8.44 27.13 -5.83
N GLY A 234 -8.53 26.04 -5.05
CA GLY A 234 -9.18 24.81 -5.46
C GLY A 234 -8.34 23.75 -6.19
N GLU A 235 -7.01 23.86 -6.27
CA GLU A 235 -6.21 22.87 -6.98
C GLU A 235 -5.62 21.80 -6.04
N PHE A 236 -6.16 20.60 -6.05
CA PHE A 236 -5.54 19.41 -5.47
C PHE A 236 -4.75 18.69 -6.60
N ARG A 237 -3.44 18.67 -6.52
CA ARG A 237 -2.59 17.96 -7.48
C ARG A 237 -2.38 16.53 -7.04
N LEU A 238 -2.93 15.58 -7.78
CA LEU A 238 -2.50 14.19 -7.71
C LEU A 238 -1.24 14.00 -8.54
N GLN A 239 -0.24 13.34 -7.96
CA GLN A 239 0.91 12.84 -8.73
C GLN A 239 0.46 11.63 -9.55
N SER A 240 -0.17 11.91 -10.68
CA SER A 240 -0.74 10.90 -11.56
C SER A 240 -0.17 11.09 -12.96
N GLU A 241 0.28 10.01 -13.56
CA GLU A 241 0.74 10.04 -14.95
C GLU A 241 -0.42 10.15 -15.92
N PRO A 242 -0.20 10.72 -17.13
CA PRO A 242 -1.21 10.71 -18.20
C PRO A 242 -1.73 9.30 -18.47
N ILE A 243 -3.01 9.17 -18.82
CA ILE A 243 -3.65 7.88 -19.13
C ILE A 243 -2.91 7.14 -20.24
N GLU A 244 -2.49 7.86 -21.27
CA GLU A 244 -1.71 7.29 -22.38
C GLU A 244 -0.42 6.62 -21.89
N THR A 245 0.30 7.27 -20.97
CA THR A 245 1.51 6.73 -20.38
C THR A 245 1.21 5.48 -19.55
N ARG A 246 0.05 5.44 -18.87
CA ARG A 246 -0.37 4.32 -18.01
C ARG A 246 -0.86 3.08 -18.75
N LYS A 247 -1.02 3.15 -20.07
CA LYS A 247 -1.43 2.00 -20.90
C LYS A 247 -0.42 0.89 -20.93
N ASN A 248 0.86 1.16 -20.66
CA ASN A 248 1.89 0.13 -20.65
C ASN A 248 3.05 0.48 -19.71
N LEU A 249 3.12 -0.15 -18.57
CA LEU A 249 4.28 -0.15 -17.69
C LEU A 249 5.10 -1.41 -17.95
N ASN A 250 6.20 -1.26 -18.68
CA ASN A 250 7.13 -2.36 -18.91
C ASN A 250 8.01 -2.59 -17.67
N VAL A 251 7.52 -3.41 -16.76
CA VAL A 251 8.21 -3.72 -15.49
C VAL A 251 9.27 -4.83 -15.62
N LEU A 252 9.30 -5.52 -16.77
CA LEU A 252 10.19 -6.67 -16.99
C LEU A 252 11.28 -6.38 -18.03
N GLY A 253 11.52 -5.10 -18.37
CA GLY A 253 12.57 -4.70 -19.32
C GLY A 253 13.97 -4.94 -18.75
N SER A 254 14.24 -4.42 -17.57
CA SER A 254 15.47 -4.59 -16.81
C SER A 254 15.24 -4.30 -15.34
N ALA A 255 16.01 -4.90 -14.45
CA ALA A 255 15.91 -4.70 -13.02
C ALA A 255 17.24 -4.31 -12.40
N LEU A 256 17.16 -3.47 -11.36
CA LEU A 256 18.28 -3.10 -10.50
C LEU A 256 17.93 -3.54 -9.08
N LEU A 257 18.84 -4.24 -8.43
CA LEU A 257 18.71 -4.76 -7.08
C LEU A 257 19.80 -4.17 -6.17
N ALA A 258 19.41 -3.67 -5.02
CA ALA A 258 20.31 -3.37 -3.93
C ALA A 258 19.76 -3.92 -2.62
N ALA A 259 20.63 -4.37 -1.73
CA ALA A 259 20.24 -4.97 -0.48
C ALA A 259 21.21 -4.64 0.65
N SER A 260 20.68 -4.28 1.82
CA SER A 260 21.49 -4.17 3.03
C SER A 260 22.06 -5.54 3.41
N HIS A 261 23.31 -5.56 3.85
CA HIS A 261 23.97 -6.75 4.38
C HIS A 261 23.19 -7.40 5.56
N ARG A 262 22.30 -6.65 6.19
CA ARG A 262 21.46 -7.12 7.32
C ARG A 262 20.34 -8.05 6.89
N VAL A 263 19.95 -8.04 5.61
CA VAL A 263 18.92 -8.93 5.06
C VAL A 263 19.33 -10.38 5.23
N ASP A 264 20.54 -10.73 4.79
CA ASP A 264 21.05 -12.09 4.85
C ASP A 264 21.43 -12.54 6.28
N LYS A 265 21.69 -11.61 7.20
CA LYS A 265 21.84 -11.93 8.63
C LYS A 265 20.56 -12.54 9.22
N LYS A 266 19.40 -12.20 8.65
CA LYS A 266 18.09 -12.69 9.10
C LYS A 266 17.60 -13.90 8.29
N ARG A 267 18.06 -14.05 7.05
CA ARG A 267 17.77 -15.19 6.17
C ARG A 267 18.92 -15.40 5.21
N VAL A 268 19.75 -16.37 5.50
CA VAL A 268 20.93 -16.72 4.66
C VAL A 268 20.47 -17.00 3.22
N GLY A 269 21.10 -16.33 2.25
CA GLY A 269 20.78 -16.47 0.83
C GLY A 269 19.47 -15.81 0.40
N GLY A 270 18.84 -14.98 1.26
CA GLY A 270 17.60 -14.29 0.93
C GLY A 270 17.73 -13.32 -0.23
N VAL A 271 18.84 -12.58 -0.30
CA VAL A 271 19.11 -11.66 -1.40
C VAL A 271 19.31 -12.42 -2.71
N GLU A 272 20.05 -13.54 -2.70
CA GLU A 272 20.27 -14.35 -3.88
C GLU A 272 18.98 -15.01 -4.40
N ASN A 273 18.07 -15.40 -3.50
CA ASN A 273 16.76 -15.90 -3.91
C ASN A 273 15.94 -14.83 -4.64
N VAL A 274 15.93 -13.59 -4.13
CA VAL A 274 15.27 -12.47 -4.82
C VAL A 274 15.94 -12.18 -6.17
N ARG A 275 17.29 -12.21 -6.23
CA ARG A 275 18.03 -12.07 -7.49
C ARG A 275 17.65 -13.14 -8.49
N ALA A 276 17.59 -14.41 -8.06
CA ALA A 276 17.17 -15.53 -8.91
C ALA A 276 15.72 -15.39 -9.39
N ALA A 277 14.81 -14.91 -8.55
CA ALA A 277 13.44 -14.61 -8.94
C ALA A 277 13.37 -13.50 -9.99
N LEU A 278 14.13 -12.42 -9.82
CA LEU A 278 14.25 -11.35 -10.79
C LEU A 278 14.84 -11.86 -12.11
N MET A 279 15.96 -12.62 -12.06
CA MET A 279 16.59 -13.20 -13.25
C MET A 279 15.60 -14.04 -14.05
N LYS A 280 14.79 -14.85 -13.37
CA LYS A 280 13.74 -15.64 -14.01
C LYS A 280 12.64 -14.77 -14.62
N ALA A 281 12.28 -13.67 -13.96
CA ALA A 281 11.21 -12.78 -14.40
C ALA A 281 11.60 -11.96 -15.64
N ILE A 282 12.82 -11.38 -15.65
CA ILE A 282 13.29 -10.51 -16.74
C ILE A 282 14.13 -11.25 -17.78
N ASN A 283 14.40 -12.54 -17.58
CA ASN A 283 15.22 -13.41 -18.46
C ASN A 283 16.65 -12.87 -18.70
N GLN A 284 17.17 -12.16 -17.72
CA GLN A 284 18.56 -11.67 -17.71
C GLN A 284 19.01 -11.47 -16.26
N ASP A 285 20.33 -11.41 -16.02
CA ASP A 285 20.85 -11.17 -14.68
C ASP A 285 20.57 -9.72 -14.25
N PRO A 286 19.83 -9.48 -13.15
CA PRO A 286 19.61 -8.14 -12.66
C PRO A 286 20.93 -7.54 -12.17
N ALA A 287 21.13 -6.24 -12.36
CA ALA A 287 22.27 -5.58 -11.76
C ALA A 287 22.13 -5.60 -10.23
N LEU A 288 23.10 -6.21 -9.55
CA LEU A 288 23.23 -6.14 -8.10
C LEU A 288 24.33 -5.14 -7.75
N VAL A 289 23.99 -4.10 -6.99
CA VAL A 289 24.92 -3.04 -6.62
C VAL A 289 24.99 -2.89 -5.10
N ASN A 290 26.17 -2.46 -4.63
CA ASN A 290 26.48 -2.35 -3.21
C ASN A 290 26.86 -0.93 -2.78
N THR A 291 26.90 0.03 -3.71
CA THR A 291 27.16 1.44 -3.41
C THR A 291 26.13 2.34 -4.09
N TRP A 292 25.87 3.51 -3.52
CA TRP A 292 24.96 4.47 -4.14
C TRP A 292 25.55 5.05 -5.44
N THR A 293 26.88 5.13 -5.58
CA THR A 293 27.52 5.53 -6.83
C THR A 293 27.26 4.52 -7.94
N ASP A 294 27.41 3.21 -7.66
CA ASP A 294 27.11 2.16 -8.64
C ASP A 294 25.62 2.11 -8.96
N TRP A 295 24.76 2.43 -7.97
CA TRP A 295 23.32 2.53 -8.18
C TRP A 295 22.96 3.59 -9.21
N VAL A 296 23.46 4.83 -9.05
CA VAL A 296 23.26 5.94 -10.00
C VAL A 296 23.84 5.58 -11.37
N THR A 297 25.05 5.03 -11.42
CA THR A 297 25.68 4.59 -12.68
C THR A 297 24.81 3.56 -13.39
N ALA A 298 24.29 2.56 -12.66
CA ALA A 298 23.43 1.54 -13.24
C ALA A 298 22.09 2.11 -13.74
N ILE A 299 21.52 3.11 -13.06
CA ILE A 299 20.33 3.81 -13.54
C ILE A 299 20.60 4.52 -14.87
N GLN A 300 21.71 5.22 -14.98
CA GLN A 300 22.05 5.95 -16.20
C GLN A 300 22.36 5.01 -17.39
N GLU A 301 23.09 3.92 -17.14
CA GLU A 301 23.53 3.01 -18.19
C GLU A 301 22.49 1.98 -18.60
N LYS A 302 21.80 1.35 -17.62
CA LYS A 302 20.91 0.21 -17.85
C LYS A 302 19.43 0.59 -17.94
N LYS A 303 19.07 1.80 -17.50
CA LYS A 303 17.71 2.35 -17.57
C LYS A 303 16.69 1.34 -17.02
N PRO A 304 16.82 0.92 -15.75
CA PRO A 304 15.98 -0.14 -15.20
C PRO A 304 14.51 0.31 -15.10
N SER A 305 13.62 -0.60 -15.46
CA SER A 305 12.17 -0.41 -15.32
C SER A 305 11.64 -0.90 -13.97
N LEU A 306 12.44 -1.68 -13.25
CA LEU A 306 12.14 -2.21 -11.92
C LEU A 306 13.33 -1.97 -10.99
N LEU A 307 13.09 -1.20 -9.93
CA LEU A 307 14.05 -0.93 -8.86
C LEU A 307 13.64 -1.71 -7.61
N VAL A 308 14.50 -2.59 -7.12
CA VAL A 308 14.24 -3.38 -5.91
C VAL A 308 15.26 -3.04 -4.85
N LEU A 309 14.78 -2.51 -3.73
CA LEU A 309 15.60 -2.11 -2.60
C LEU A 309 15.17 -2.90 -1.35
N LEU A 310 16.02 -3.83 -0.95
CA LEU A 310 15.90 -4.55 0.31
C LEU A 310 16.74 -3.82 1.37
N THR A 311 16.18 -2.75 1.91
CA THR A 311 16.94 -1.79 2.69
C THR A 311 16.81 -2.01 4.19
N HIS A 312 17.85 -1.59 4.91
CA HIS A 312 17.70 -1.20 6.31
C HIS A 312 17.40 0.30 6.35
N THR A 313 16.40 0.68 7.14
CA THR A 313 16.04 2.07 7.36
C THR A 313 16.40 2.50 8.77
N ALA A 314 16.86 3.72 8.90
CA ALA A 314 17.14 4.34 10.19
C ALA A 314 16.84 5.85 10.11
N LYS A 315 16.89 6.52 11.26
CA LYS A 315 16.82 7.98 11.33
C LYS A 315 18.18 8.54 11.74
N THR A 316 18.49 9.71 11.27
CA THR A 316 19.58 10.53 11.79
C THR A 316 19.17 11.13 13.14
N ASP A 317 20.14 11.74 13.84
CA ASP A 317 19.86 12.49 15.10
C ASP A 317 18.83 13.61 14.90
N ASN A 318 18.74 14.15 13.67
CA ASN A 318 17.75 15.15 13.27
C ASN A 318 16.46 14.55 12.72
N LEU A 319 16.17 13.28 13.01
CA LEU A 319 14.98 12.54 12.57
C LEU A 319 14.82 12.38 11.05
N VAL A 320 15.85 12.72 10.27
CA VAL A 320 15.82 12.53 8.81
C VAL A 320 16.00 11.04 8.50
N GLN A 321 15.13 10.51 7.66
CA GLN A 321 15.17 9.12 7.24
C GLN A 321 16.36 8.84 6.32
N LYS A 322 16.96 7.67 6.49
CA LYS A 322 18.07 7.19 5.67
C LYS A 322 17.89 5.71 5.33
N LEU A 323 18.40 5.34 4.14
CA LEU A 323 18.41 4.01 3.58
C LEU A 323 19.84 3.45 3.55
N GLU A 324 20.00 2.21 3.96
CA GLU A 324 21.24 1.45 3.81
C GLU A 324 21.04 0.34 2.77
N ILE A 325 21.91 0.30 1.75
CA ILE A 325 21.91 -0.76 0.71
C ILE A 325 23.09 -1.73 0.85
N SER A 326 24.10 -1.37 1.64
CA SER A 326 25.18 -2.27 2.04
C SER A 326 25.84 -1.70 3.30
N GLU A 327 26.89 -2.34 3.80
CA GLU A 327 27.58 -1.88 5.01
C GLU A 327 28.07 -0.44 4.85
N GLU A 328 27.64 0.46 5.75
CA GLU A 328 27.97 1.88 5.77
C GLU A 328 27.54 2.70 4.52
N GLN A 329 26.83 2.10 3.58
CA GLN A 329 26.31 2.80 2.40
C GLN A 329 24.92 3.40 2.70
N TRP A 330 24.93 4.57 3.32
CA TRP A 330 23.73 5.30 3.71
C TRP A 330 23.40 6.42 2.73
N LEU A 331 22.11 6.60 2.47
CA LEU A 331 21.56 7.72 1.72
C LEU A 331 20.39 8.31 2.52
N THR A 332 20.43 9.59 2.82
CA THR A 332 19.32 10.29 3.46
C THR A 332 18.26 10.67 2.45
N VAL A 333 17.01 10.79 2.89
CA VAL A 333 15.92 11.21 2.02
C VAL A 333 16.16 12.58 1.39
N THR A 334 16.90 13.45 2.07
CA THR A 334 17.25 14.79 1.59
C THR A 334 18.37 14.81 0.55
N GLN A 335 19.07 13.69 0.37
CA GLN A 335 20.10 13.50 -0.67
C GLN A 335 19.56 12.82 -1.92
N LEU A 336 18.32 12.31 -1.83
CA LEU A 336 17.65 11.73 -3.00
C LEU A 336 17.34 12.83 -4.02
N ASP A 337 17.68 12.56 -5.26
CA ASP A 337 17.26 13.34 -6.41
C ASP A 337 16.86 12.41 -7.57
N GLU A 338 16.53 12.98 -8.73
CA GLU A 338 15.98 12.23 -9.86
C GLU A 338 16.94 11.18 -10.40
N GLU A 339 18.27 11.40 -10.32
CA GLU A 339 19.30 10.46 -10.82
C GLU A 339 19.30 9.12 -10.08
N TYR A 340 18.78 9.09 -8.83
CA TYR A 340 18.62 7.85 -8.06
C TYR A 340 17.41 7.01 -8.50
N ILE A 341 16.52 7.57 -9.31
CA ILE A 341 15.27 6.94 -9.71
C ILE A 341 15.24 6.66 -11.20
N ARG A 342 15.61 7.64 -12.02
CA ARG A 342 15.53 7.52 -13.47
C ARG A 342 16.52 8.46 -14.17
N ASN A 343 16.76 8.19 -15.44
CA ASN A 343 17.35 9.18 -16.33
C ASN A 343 16.20 10.02 -16.95
N PRO A 344 16.06 11.31 -16.60
CA PRO A 344 14.89 12.09 -17.01
C PRO A 344 14.74 12.28 -18.53
N GLN A 345 15.83 12.12 -19.28
CA GLN A 345 15.84 12.34 -20.72
C GLN A 345 15.39 11.12 -21.55
N GLU A 346 15.43 9.90 -20.96
CA GLU A 346 15.36 8.69 -21.78
C GLU A 346 14.54 7.57 -21.16
N ASN A 347 14.09 7.66 -19.90
CA ASN A 347 13.47 6.54 -19.21
C ASN A 347 11.98 6.77 -18.90
N PRO A 348 11.15 5.75 -19.17
CA PRO A 348 9.84 5.68 -18.53
C PRO A 348 10.03 5.60 -17.00
N ALA A 349 9.07 6.12 -16.27
CA ALA A 349 9.07 6.06 -14.82
C ALA A 349 9.11 4.61 -14.31
N PRO A 350 10.05 4.24 -13.44
CA PRO A 350 10.19 2.85 -12.97
C PRO A 350 9.16 2.48 -11.91
N LEU A 351 8.91 1.17 -11.78
CA LEU A 351 8.31 0.60 -10.58
C LEU A 351 9.39 0.44 -9.51
N VAL A 352 9.16 0.98 -8.33
CA VAL A 352 10.07 0.91 -7.19
C VAL A 352 9.50 0.01 -6.10
N VAL A 353 10.29 -0.93 -5.60
CA VAL A 353 9.95 -1.82 -4.49
C VAL A 353 10.89 -1.53 -3.32
N LEU A 354 10.34 -0.95 -2.26
CA LEU A 354 11.05 -0.61 -1.04
C LEU A 354 10.65 -1.57 0.08
N MET A 355 11.50 -2.53 0.38
CA MET A 355 11.29 -3.48 1.47
C MET A 355 12.24 -3.19 2.62
N GLY A 356 11.72 -2.71 3.73
CA GLY A 356 12.52 -2.46 4.92
C GLY A 356 12.83 -3.73 5.70
N CYS A 357 14.06 -3.83 6.21
CA CYS A 357 14.57 -5.06 6.84
C CYS A 357 14.88 -4.96 8.30
N GLU A 358 14.68 -3.86 9.02
CA GLU A 358 14.98 -3.82 10.44
C GLU A 358 14.19 -2.79 11.24
N THR A 359 14.01 -3.20 12.46
CA THR A 359 13.26 -2.52 13.49
C THR A 359 14.16 -1.84 14.49
N GLY A 360 13.89 -0.67 14.75
CA GLY A 360 14.35 0.00 15.97
C GLY A 360 13.35 1.02 16.44
N ALA A 361 12.34 1.32 15.65
CA ALA A 361 11.34 2.30 16.03
C ALA A 361 9.97 1.94 15.44
N PRO A 362 8.88 2.07 16.21
CA PRO A 362 7.51 1.74 15.78
C PRO A 362 6.91 2.77 14.80
N GLU A 363 7.68 3.68 14.29
CA GLU A 363 7.22 4.70 13.37
C GLU A 363 7.41 4.24 11.93
N ILE A 364 6.47 4.58 11.07
CA ILE A 364 6.51 4.22 9.64
C ILE A 364 7.54 5.10 8.93
N PRO A 365 8.77 4.63 8.79
CA PRO A 365 9.85 5.45 8.24
C PRO A 365 9.68 5.70 6.75
N LEU A 366 8.92 4.84 6.04
CA LEU A 366 8.91 4.83 4.57
C LEU A 366 7.93 5.81 3.93
N LEU A 367 7.05 6.48 4.69
CA LEU A 367 6.12 7.44 4.09
C LEU A 367 6.83 8.65 3.49
N GLY A 368 7.83 9.17 4.17
CA GLY A 368 8.66 10.25 3.63
C GLY A 368 9.45 9.81 2.39
N LEU A 369 10.00 8.60 2.44
CA LEU A 369 10.70 7.99 1.31
C LEU A 369 9.76 7.73 0.13
N VAL A 370 8.57 7.18 0.37
CA VAL A 370 7.58 6.94 -0.68
C VAL A 370 7.25 8.23 -1.42
N THR A 371 6.98 9.30 -0.68
CA THR A 371 6.72 10.62 -1.27
C THR A 371 7.89 11.11 -2.11
N ALA A 372 9.11 11.02 -1.57
CA ALA A 372 10.31 11.43 -2.29
C ALA A 372 10.51 10.62 -3.59
N PHE A 373 10.41 9.29 -3.54
CA PHE A 373 10.52 8.45 -4.74
C PHE A 373 9.46 8.77 -5.78
N ARG A 374 8.22 9.03 -5.37
CA ARG A 374 7.13 9.43 -6.27
C ARG A 374 7.41 10.78 -6.93
N GLN A 375 7.84 11.77 -6.17
CA GLN A 375 8.16 13.11 -6.66
C GLN A 375 9.34 13.13 -7.63
N LEU A 376 10.31 12.24 -7.38
CA LEU A 376 11.50 12.10 -8.22
C LEU A 376 11.27 11.19 -9.44
N GLY A 377 10.04 10.79 -9.70
CA GLY A 377 9.62 10.21 -10.98
C GLY A 377 9.41 8.70 -10.99
N ALA A 378 9.27 8.04 -9.85
CA ALA A 378 8.79 6.67 -9.83
C ALA A 378 7.31 6.60 -10.28
N ALA A 379 6.96 5.71 -11.18
CA ALA A 379 5.57 5.48 -11.62
C ALA A 379 4.71 4.96 -10.47
N ILE A 380 5.25 4.03 -9.72
CA ILE A 380 4.61 3.38 -8.58
C ILE A 380 5.71 3.08 -7.55
N VAL A 381 5.37 3.24 -6.28
CA VAL A 381 6.22 2.79 -5.17
C VAL A 381 5.47 1.74 -4.37
N VAL A 382 6.03 0.55 -4.26
CA VAL A 382 5.57 -0.50 -3.35
C VAL A 382 6.44 -0.43 -2.10
N SER A 383 5.82 -0.33 -0.95
CA SER A 383 6.52 -0.27 0.34
C SER A 383 5.77 -1.05 1.41
N THR A 384 6.32 -1.10 2.60
CA THR A 384 5.67 -1.75 3.74
C THR A 384 5.15 -0.72 4.72
N GLY A 385 3.91 -0.87 5.14
CA GLY A 385 3.27 -0.04 6.17
C GLY A 385 3.81 -0.29 7.58
N ALA A 386 4.66 -1.30 7.76
CA ALA A 386 5.39 -1.61 8.97
C ALA A 386 6.77 -2.15 8.61
N THR A 387 7.70 -2.14 9.57
CA THR A 387 9.02 -2.72 9.37
C THR A 387 8.93 -4.24 9.29
N ILE A 388 9.53 -4.81 8.25
CA ILE A 388 9.67 -6.26 8.12
C ILE A 388 11.15 -6.65 8.08
N LEU A 389 11.49 -7.79 8.69
CA LEU A 389 12.86 -8.32 8.66
C LEU A 389 13.11 -9.11 7.38
N GLY A 390 14.39 -9.30 7.02
CA GLY A 390 14.81 -10.02 5.82
C GLY A 390 14.15 -11.37 5.65
N ARG A 391 13.97 -12.14 6.75
CA ARG A 391 13.28 -13.44 6.72
C ARG A 391 11.81 -13.39 6.27
N HIS A 392 11.16 -12.23 6.39
CA HIS A 392 9.80 -11.99 5.89
C HIS A 392 9.83 -11.18 4.59
N ALA A 393 10.75 -10.22 4.46
CA ALA A 393 10.85 -9.32 3.32
C ALA A 393 11.19 -10.07 2.03
N THR A 394 12.21 -10.95 2.08
CA THR A 394 12.67 -11.65 0.86
C THR A 394 11.63 -12.61 0.30
N PRO A 395 10.90 -13.46 1.08
CA PRO A 395 9.85 -14.31 0.52
C PRO A 395 8.68 -13.53 -0.07
N VAL A 396 8.30 -12.41 0.56
CA VAL A 396 7.26 -11.52 0.04
C VAL A 396 7.70 -10.88 -1.27
N THR A 397 8.98 -10.47 -1.36
CA THR A 397 9.54 -9.91 -2.60
C THR A 397 9.64 -10.96 -3.69
N GLU A 398 10.07 -12.19 -3.38
CA GLU A 398 10.09 -13.32 -4.32
C GLU A 398 8.68 -13.56 -4.90
N GLU A 399 7.64 -13.61 -4.06
CA GLU A 399 6.26 -13.79 -4.50
C GLU A 399 5.75 -12.59 -5.32
N PHE A 400 6.09 -11.36 -4.91
CA PHE A 400 5.77 -10.17 -5.67
C PHE A 400 6.35 -10.24 -7.09
N VAL A 401 7.63 -10.53 -7.23
CA VAL A 401 8.31 -10.62 -8.53
C VAL A 401 7.71 -11.74 -9.38
N ALA A 402 7.44 -12.91 -8.80
CA ALA A 402 6.85 -14.04 -9.51
C ALA A 402 5.44 -13.73 -10.04
N THR A 403 4.60 -13.11 -9.20
CA THR A 403 3.23 -12.74 -9.57
C THR A 403 3.22 -11.59 -10.60
N LEU A 404 4.12 -10.62 -10.46
CA LEU A 404 4.30 -9.54 -11.42
C LEU A 404 4.66 -10.11 -12.81
N ALA A 405 5.63 -11.04 -12.86
CA ALA A 405 6.08 -11.68 -14.10
C ALA A 405 4.98 -12.53 -14.75
N GLU A 406 4.19 -13.24 -13.95
CA GLU A 406 3.05 -14.00 -14.43
C GLU A 406 1.99 -13.08 -15.04
N SER A 407 1.64 -12.02 -14.32
CA SER A 407 0.61 -11.06 -14.75
C SER A 407 1.01 -10.27 -16.00
N ALA A 408 2.30 -9.93 -16.13
CA ALA A 408 2.83 -9.22 -17.29
C ALA A 408 2.69 -10.02 -18.60
N LYS A 409 2.65 -11.35 -18.54
CA LYS A 409 2.45 -12.20 -19.74
C LYS A 409 1.09 -11.98 -20.39
N SER A 410 0.08 -11.62 -19.64
CA SER A 410 -1.26 -11.33 -20.17
C SER A 410 -1.32 -9.98 -20.88
N GLY A 411 -0.49 -9.00 -20.48
CA GLY A 411 -0.47 -7.63 -20.98
C GLY A 411 -1.74 -6.81 -20.66
N THR A 412 -2.69 -7.39 -19.93
CA THR A 412 -4.00 -6.76 -19.65
C THR A 412 -4.23 -6.47 -18.16
N ALA A 413 -3.40 -7.05 -17.29
CA ALA A 413 -3.56 -6.89 -15.85
C ALA A 413 -3.26 -5.45 -15.41
N SER A 414 -4.14 -4.89 -14.57
CA SER A 414 -3.84 -3.62 -13.90
C SER A 414 -2.91 -3.86 -12.72
N PHE A 415 -2.10 -2.85 -12.39
CA PHE A 415 -1.18 -2.97 -11.26
C PHE A 415 -1.92 -3.22 -9.93
N GLY A 416 -3.08 -2.60 -9.74
CA GLY A 416 -3.90 -2.82 -8.56
C GLY A 416 -4.38 -4.27 -8.42
N ASP A 417 -4.77 -4.90 -9.54
CA ASP A 417 -5.13 -6.32 -9.55
C ASP A 417 -3.91 -7.22 -9.27
N VAL A 418 -2.74 -6.85 -9.81
CA VAL A 418 -1.48 -7.56 -9.50
C VAL A 418 -1.16 -7.48 -8.01
N MET A 419 -1.26 -6.31 -7.40
CA MET A 419 -1.02 -6.14 -5.96
C MET A 419 -1.97 -6.97 -5.11
N LEU A 420 -3.24 -7.01 -5.48
CA LEU A 420 -4.22 -7.86 -4.78
C LEU A 420 -3.86 -9.34 -4.93
N LYS A 421 -3.51 -9.80 -6.14
CA LYS A 421 -3.07 -11.17 -6.42
C LYS A 421 -1.80 -11.53 -5.63
N VAL A 422 -0.83 -10.63 -5.53
CA VAL A 422 0.37 -10.79 -4.68
C VAL A 422 -0.01 -11.05 -3.24
N ARG A 423 -0.90 -10.22 -2.67
CA ARG A 423 -1.33 -10.38 -1.27
C ARG A 423 -2.06 -11.71 -1.05
N GLN A 424 -2.92 -12.12 -1.97
CA GLN A 424 -3.65 -13.38 -1.89
C GLN A 424 -2.70 -14.58 -1.97
N LYS A 425 -1.81 -14.63 -2.98
CA LYS A 425 -0.86 -15.73 -3.16
C LYS A 425 0.16 -15.83 -2.02
N ALA A 426 0.71 -14.70 -1.58
CA ALA A 426 1.65 -14.70 -0.47
C ALA A 426 0.97 -15.12 0.84
N MET A 427 -0.26 -14.65 1.11
CA MET A 427 -1.01 -15.08 2.28
C MET A 427 -1.33 -16.58 2.24
N ALA A 428 -1.74 -17.13 1.08
CA ALA A 428 -1.97 -18.57 0.91
C ALA A 428 -0.73 -19.41 1.24
N LYS A 429 0.46 -18.88 0.93
CA LYS A 429 1.77 -19.49 1.28
C LYS A 429 2.18 -19.28 2.74
N GLY A 430 1.34 -18.63 3.55
CA GLY A 430 1.65 -18.35 4.95
C GLY A 430 2.66 -17.23 5.17
N LEU A 431 2.67 -16.23 4.31
CA LEU A 431 3.48 -15.02 4.43
C LEU A 431 2.64 -13.84 4.97
N PRO A 432 2.30 -13.82 6.26
CA PRO A 432 1.30 -12.88 6.80
C PRO A 432 1.73 -11.42 6.74
N MET A 433 3.04 -11.15 6.70
CA MET A 433 3.57 -9.79 6.56
C MET A 433 3.22 -9.13 5.22
N VAL A 434 2.66 -9.88 4.26
CA VAL A 434 2.15 -9.32 3.01
C VAL A 434 0.99 -8.35 3.21
N LEU A 435 0.25 -8.43 4.32
CA LEU A 435 -0.78 -7.45 4.67
C LEU A 435 -0.22 -6.04 4.90
N CYS A 436 1.08 -5.93 5.24
CA CYS A 436 1.74 -4.63 5.36
C CYS A 436 2.15 -4.03 4.02
N LEU A 437 2.03 -4.80 2.93
CA LEU A 437 2.47 -4.35 1.62
C LEU A 437 1.48 -3.34 1.05
N MET A 438 1.96 -2.12 0.84
CA MET A 438 1.19 -1.00 0.31
C MET A 438 1.78 -0.53 -1.01
N SER A 439 0.93 -0.01 -1.89
CA SER A 439 1.36 0.57 -3.16
C SER A 439 0.86 2.00 -3.30
N TYR A 440 1.73 2.87 -3.80
CA TYR A 440 1.48 4.29 -4.00
C TYR A 440 1.66 4.65 -5.47
N GLY A 441 0.65 5.22 -6.06
CA GLY A 441 0.55 5.56 -7.47
C GLY A 441 -0.73 5.01 -8.09
N ASP A 442 -0.91 5.25 -9.37
CA ASP A 442 -2.12 4.85 -10.09
C ASP A 442 -2.23 3.33 -10.20
N ALA A 443 -3.32 2.75 -9.70
CA ALA A 443 -3.56 1.30 -9.73
C ALA A 443 -3.97 0.79 -11.12
N ASP A 444 -4.35 1.67 -12.03
CA ASP A 444 -4.78 1.34 -13.38
C ASP A 444 -3.64 1.22 -14.41
N TRP A 445 -2.37 1.36 -14.00
CA TRP A 445 -1.26 1.01 -14.86
C TRP A 445 -1.42 -0.40 -15.40
N ARG A 446 -1.37 -0.55 -16.71
CA ARG A 446 -1.36 -1.88 -17.35
C ARG A 446 0.06 -2.43 -17.35
N ILE A 447 0.19 -3.61 -16.79
CA ILE A 447 1.48 -4.28 -16.65
C ILE A 447 1.73 -5.09 -17.91
N GLY A 448 2.80 -4.74 -18.62
CA GLY A 448 3.21 -5.40 -19.86
C GLY A 448 4.59 -6.03 -19.77
N ALA A 449 4.83 -7.03 -20.62
CA ALA A 449 6.14 -7.66 -20.76
C ALA A 449 7.05 -6.94 -21.78
N LYS A 450 6.48 -6.11 -22.64
CA LYS A 450 7.15 -5.19 -23.60
C LYS A 450 6.13 -4.35 -24.32
#